data_99264980d22f5e25e78b39b305615dde
#
_entry.id   99264980d22f5e25e78b39b305615dde
#
_cell.length_a   1.000
_cell.length_b   1.000
_cell.length_c   1.000
_cell.angle_alpha   90.00
_cell.angle_beta   90.00
_cell.angle_gamma   90.00
#
_symmetry.space_group_name_H-M   'P 1'
#
loop_
_entity.id
_entity.type
_entity.pdbx_description
1 polymer ?
#
loop_
_entity_poly.entity_id
_entity_poly.type
_entity_poly.pdbx_seq_one_letter_code
_entity_poly.pdbx_strand_id
1 'polypeptide(L)'
;MTNHWIDIKNADAVLIIGSNAAEHHPVAFKWIMRAKDKGAVLMHVDPKFSRTSARCDFHVPLRSGTDIAFLGGMVNYILQSESYFKDYVLNYTNAAFVVGKDYAFEDGLFSGYDPKTRSYDRSKWAFEKGPDGAPLRDVSLRNERCVFNLMKRHYSRYSLKNVSDVTG
;
A
#
# COMPACT_ATOMS: atom_id res chain seq x y z
N MET A 1 -13.57 -9.98 0.91
CA MET A 1 -13.80 -8.61 1.39
C MET A 1 -13.51 -8.57 2.88
N THR A 2 -12.70 -7.65 3.33
CA THR A 2 -12.25 -7.61 4.74
C THR A 2 -13.35 -7.10 5.67
N ASN A 3 -14.10 -6.09 5.24
CA ASN A 3 -15.19 -5.48 6.02
C ASN A 3 -16.54 -5.63 5.32
N HIS A 4 -17.60 -5.45 6.06
CA HIS A 4 -18.95 -5.42 5.49
C HIS A 4 -19.15 -4.11 4.69
N TRP A 5 -19.89 -4.17 3.58
CA TRP A 5 -20.15 -2.98 2.72
C TRP A 5 -20.75 -1.79 3.49
N ILE A 6 -21.58 -2.06 4.50
CA ILE A 6 -22.20 -1.01 5.34
C ILE A 6 -21.15 -0.16 6.06
N ASP A 7 -19.98 -0.70 6.37
CA ASP A 7 -18.93 0.02 7.10
C ASP A 7 -18.30 1.14 6.27
N ILE A 8 -18.41 1.10 4.94
CA ILE A 8 -17.91 2.15 4.05
C ILE A 8 -18.50 3.52 4.42
N LYS A 9 -19.77 3.57 4.90
CA LYS A 9 -20.42 4.81 5.34
C LYS A 9 -19.70 5.54 6.49
N ASN A 10 -18.77 4.86 7.16
CA ASN A 10 -18.00 5.39 8.29
C ASN A 10 -16.58 5.82 7.87
N ALA A 11 -16.23 5.71 6.58
CA ALA A 11 -14.95 6.14 6.07
C ALA A 11 -14.89 7.67 5.91
N ASP A 12 -13.73 8.26 6.19
CA ASP A 12 -13.44 9.68 5.93
C ASP A 12 -12.90 9.89 4.51
N ALA A 13 -12.36 8.85 3.89
CA ALA A 13 -11.91 8.85 2.50
C ALA A 13 -12.19 7.49 1.85
N VAL A 14 -12.55 7.51 0.56
CA VAL A 14 -12.77 6.29 -0.23
C VAL A 14 -11.99 6.41 -1.54
N LEU A 15 -11.07 5.48 -1.76
CA LEU A 15 -10.33 5.35 -3.01
C LEU A 15 -10.89 4.18 -3.82
N ILE A 16 -11.35 4.46 -5.02
CA ILE A 16 -11.86 3.46 -5.98
C ILE A 16 -10.87 3.40 -7.14
N ILE A 17 -10.33 2.21 -7.41
CA ILE A 17 -9.35 2.01 -8.48
C ILE A 17 -9.90 0.99 -9.48
N GLY A 18 -9.97 1.38 -10.76
CA GLY A 18 -10.28 0.50 -11.87
C GLY A 18 -11.67 -0.14 -11.83
N SER A 19 -12.64 0.49 -11.18
CA SER A 19 -13.99 -0.08 -11.03
C SER A 19 -15.08 0.95 -11.28
N ASN A 20 -16.00 0.65 -12.18
CA ASN A 20 -17.22 1.45 -12.34
C ASN A 20 -18.30 0.99 -11.34
N ALA A 21 -17.99 1.13 -10.03
CA ALA A 21 -18.81 0.65 -8.93
C ALA A 21 -20.25 1.21 -8.93
N ALA A 22 -20.46 2.40 -9.45
CA ALA A 22 -21.80 3.01 -9.55
C ALA A 22 -22.74 2.20 -10.47
N GLU A 23 -22.20 1.53 -11.48
CA GLU A 23 -22.98 0.72 -12.43
C GLU A 23 -22.93 -0.76 -12.09
N HIS A 24 -21.77 -1.30 -11.71
CA HIS A 24 -21.60 -2.73 -11.49
C HIS A 24 -22.06 -3.20 -10.09
N HIS A 25 -22.02 -2.29 -9.10
CA HIS A 25 -22.39 -2.56 -7.71
C HIS A 25 -23.28 -1.44 -7.12
N PRO A 26 -24.44 -1.12 -7.74
CA PRO A 26 -25.23 0.05 -7.34
C PRO A 26 -25.73 -0.02 -5.90
N VAL A 27 -26.06 -1.22 -5.41
CA VAL A 27 -26.51 -1.42 -4.02
C VAL A 27 -25.38 -1.17 -3.02
N ALA A 28 -24.15 -1.55 -3.35
CA ALA A 28 -22.98 -1.27 -2.53
C ALA A 28 -22.57 0.21 -2.63
N PHE A 29 -22.69 0.81 -3.82
CA PHE A 29 -22.32 2.19 -4.08
C PHE A 29 -23.14 3.19 -3.26
N LYS A 30 -24.38 2.85 -2.85
CA LYS A 30 -25.15 3.70 -1.93
C LYS A 30 -24.43 3.96 -0.60
N TRP A 31 -23.61 3.02 -0.12
CA TRP A 31 -22.84 3.21 1.12
C TRP A 31 -21.67 4.15 0.93
N ILE A 32 -21.08 4.15 -0.26
CA ILE A 32 -20.07 5.13 -0.68
C ILE A 32 -20.70 6.54 -0.72
N MET A 33 -21.89 6.66 -1.31
CA MET A 33 -22.61 7.94 -1.32
C MET A 33 -22.97 8.41 0.09
N ARG A 34 -23.32 7.50 1.00
CA ARG A 34 -23.58 7.85 2.40
C ARG A 34 -22.32 8.31 3.16
N ALA A 35 -21.14 7.79 2.80
CA ALA A 35 -19.89 8.35 3.30
C ALA A 35 -19.70 9.78 2.80
N LYS A 36 -19.92 10.01 1.50
CA LYS A 36 -19.84 11.35 0.90
C LYS A 36 -20.79 12.36 1.55
N ASP A 37 -22.05 11.96 1.80
CA ASP A 37 -23.06 12.79 2.48
C ASP A 37 -22.62 13.22 3.89
N LYS A 38 -21.70 12.47 4.51
CA LYS A 38 -21.08 12.78 5.81
C LYS A 38 -19.78 13.59 5.69
N GLY A 39 -19.33 13.90 4.47
CA GLY A 39 -18.14 14.68 4.23
C GLY A 39 -16.90 13.86 3.84
N ALA A 40 -17.03 12.56 3.59
CA ALA A 40 -15.91 11.75 3.08
C ALA A 40 -15.46 12.22 1.71
N VAL A 41 -14.14 12.22 1.49
CA VAL A 41 -13.53 12.53 0.19
C VAL A 41 -13.53 11.28 -0.68
N LEU A 42 -14.12 11.37 -1.86
CA LEU A 42 -14.16 10.27 -2.83
C LEU A 42 -13.17 10.50 -3.97
N MET A 43 -12.31 9.53 -4.20
CA MET A 43 -11.30 9.54 -5.26
C MET A 43 -11.53 8.35 -6.19
N HIS A 44 -11.54 8.61 -7.49
CA HIS A 44 -11.64 7.56 -8.52
C HIS A 44 -10.42 7.60 -9.43
N VAL A 45 -9.70 6.50 -9.47
CA VAL A 45 -8.51 6.31 -10.31
C VAL A 45 -8.86 5.32 -11.42
N ASP A 46 -9.00 5.80 -12.62
CA ASP A 46 -9.40 4.99 -13.78
C ASP A 46 -9.02 5.70 -15.08
N PRO A 47 -8.48 5.00 -16.09
CA PRO A 47 -8.20 5.59 -17.40
C PRO A 47 -9.44 6.21 -18.06
N LYS A 48 -10.62 5.68 -17.74
CA LYS A 48 -11.90 6.10 -18.32
C LYS A 48 -12.74 6.87 -17.31
N PHE A 49 -13.23 8.03 -17.72
CA PHE A 49 -14.27 8.74 -16.97
C PHE A 49 -15.61 7.97 -17.04
N SER A 50 -16.14 7.58 -15.90
CA SER A 50 -17.33 6.75 -15.76
C SER A 50 -18.40 7.39 -14.87
N ARG A 51 -19.54 6.72 -14.66
CA ARG A 51 -20.54 7.18 -13.69
C ARG A 51 -20.01 7.23 -12.26
N THR A 52 -19.06 6.37 -11.94
CA THR A 52 -18.35 6.43 -10.65
C THR A 52 -17.53 7.72 -10.56
N SER A 53 -16.77 8.06 -11.61
CA SER A 53 -15.98 9.31 -11.66
C SER A 53 -16.87 10.54 -11.46
N ALA A 54 -18.05 10.57 -12.09
CA ALA A 54 -19.01 11.67 -12.00
C ALA A 54 -19.56 11.89 -10.57
N ARG A 55 -19.38 10.96 -9.67
CA ARG A 55 -19.82 11.03 -8.26
C ARG A 55 -18.67 11.29 -7.28
N CYS A 56 -17.43 11.12 -7.73
CA CYS A 56 -16.24 11.37 -6.93
C CYS A 56 -15.85 12.84 -6.92
N ASP A 57 -15.08 13.24 -5.93
CA ASP A 57 -14.54 14.61 -5.82
C ASP A 57 -13.32 14.76 -6.71
N PHE A 58 -12.58 13.67 -6.90
CA PHE A 58 -11.42 13.61 -7.79
C PHE A 58 -11.54 12.43 -8.75
N HIS A 59 -11.26 12.68 -10.03
CA HIS A 59 -10.97 11.66 -11.01
C HIS A 59 -9.51 11.82 -11.45
N VAL A 60 -8.75 10.74 -11.30
CA VAL A 60 -7.33 10.67 -11.66
C VAL A 60 -7.20 9.69 -12.83
N PRO A 61 -7.11 10.19 -14.06
CA PRO A 61 -6.80 9.34 -15.21
C PRO A 61 -5.33 8.89 -15.10
N LEU A 62 -5.09 7.60 -15.32
CA LEU A 62 -3.73 7.08 -15.41
C LEU A 62 -3.60 6.19 -16.65
N ARG A 63 -2.36 6.03 -17.13
CA ARG A 63 -2.06 5.09 -18.20
C ARG A 63 -2.32 3.66 -17.72
N SER A 64 -3.05 2.86 -18.51
CA SER A 64 -3.35 1.48 -18.17
C SER A 64 -2.09 0.67 -17.90
N GLY A 65 -2.11 -0.15 -16.83
CA GLY A 65 -0.97 -0.99 -16.42
C GLY A 65 0.08 -0.25 -15.56
N THR A 66 -0.20 0.96 -15.08
CA THR A 66 0.74 1.73 -14.26
C THR A 66 0.31 1.87 -12.79
N ASP A 67 -0.64 1.07 -12.35
CA ASP A 67 -1.20 1.08 -10.99
C ASP A 67 -0.11 0.91 -9.92
N ILE A 68 0.89 0.04 -10.18
CA ILE A 68 2.00 -0.19 -9.25
C ILE A 68 2.79 1.10 -9.02
N ALA A 69 3.04 1.88 -10.07
CA ALA A 69 3.76 3.15 -9.95
C ALA A 69 2.92 4.17 -9.17
N PHE A 70 1.64 4.27 -9.47
CA PHE A 70 0.72 5.17 -8.77
C PHE A 70 0.62 4.84 -7.27
N LEU A 71 0.32 3.58 -6.93
CA LEU A 71 0.24 3.14 -5.54
C LEU A 71 1.59 3.23 -4.83
N GLY A 72 2.69 2.90 -5.53
CA GLY A 72 4.03 3.07 -5.02
C GLY A 72 4.34 4.53 -4.65
N GLY A 73 3.88 5.48 -5.47
CA GLY A 73 4.00 6.91 -5.18
C GLY A 73 3.22 7.33 -3.95
N MET A 74 1.99 6.85 -3.79
CA MET A 74 1.19 7.10 -2.59
C MET A 74 1.87 6.57 -1.33
N VAL A 75 2.34 5.32 -1.38
CA VAL A 75 3.07 4.70 -0.25
C VAL A 75 4.34 5.49 0.06
N ASN A 76 5.12 5.87 -0.96
CA ASN A 76 6.33 6.67 -0.78
C ASN A 76 6.00 8.00 -0.10
N TYR A 77 4.98 8.72 -0.57
CA TYR A 77 4.56 9.98 0.01
C TYR A 77 4.21 9.82 1.50
N ILE A 78 3.38 8.84 1.84
CA ILE A 78 2.97 8.56 3.23
C ILE A 78 4.17 8.23 4.11
N LEU A 79 5.11 7.40 3.63
CA LEU A 79 6.29 7.01 4.39
C LEU A 79 7.28 8.16 4.58
N GLN A 80 7.50 9.00 3.56
CA GLN A 80 8.46 10.12 3.63
C GLN A 80 7.92 11.30 4.44
N SER A 81 6.62 11.58 4.33
CA SER A 81 5.95 12.64 5.12
C SER A 81 5.55 12.22 6.52
N GLU A 82 5.79 10.94 6.89
CA GLU A 82 5.39 10.35 8.17
C GLU A 82 3.88 10.47 8.47
N SER A 83 3.06 10.56 7.40
CA SER A 83 1.60 10.71 7.47
C SER A 83 0.89 9.36 7.65
N TYR A 84 1.39 8.53 8.55
CA TYR A 84 0.81 7.22 8.88
C TYR A 84 0.40 7.15 10.36
N PHE A 85 -0.60 6.32 10.67
CA PHE A 85 -1.04 6.10 12.04
C PHE A 85 -0.04 5.21 12.78
N LYS A 86 0.87 5.84 13.52
CA LYS A 86 2.04 5.20 14.13
C LYS A 86 1.68 4.04 15.05
N ASP A 87 0.66 4.21 15.90
CA ASP A 87 0.24 3.16 16.83
C ASP A 87 -0.25 1.91 16.11
N TYR A 88 -1.00 2.09 15.01
CA TYR A 88 -1.43 0.98 14.18
C TYR A 88 -0.25 0.28 13.52
N VAL A 89 0.66 1.04 12.92
CA VAL A 89 1.84 0.51 12.23
C VAL A 89 2.71 -0.31 13.19
N LEU A 90 2.93 0.19 14.42
CA LEU A 90 3.73 -0.50 15.42
C LEU A 90 3.07 -1.76 15.99
N ASN A 91 1.77 -1.72 16.25
CA ASN A 91 1.10 -2.77 17.03
C ASN A 91 0.42 -3.83 16.17
N TYR A 92 0.01 -3.48 14.93
CA TYR A 92 -0.79 -4.35 14.07
C TYR A 92 -0.11 -4.73 12.76
N THR A 93 1.16 -4.35 12.58
CA THR A 93 1.96 -4.73 11.40
C THR A 93 3.33 -5.27 11.83
N ASN A 94 4.07 -5.82 10.86
CA ASN A 94 5.45 -6.26 11.06
C ASN A 94 6.49 -5.15 10.86
N ALA A 95 6.08 -3.90 10.74
CA ALA A 95 6.96 -2.77 10.41
C ALA A 95 8.16 -2.63 11.36
N ALA A 96 7.95 -2.90 12.66
CA ALA A 96 8.98 -2.82 13.70
C ALA A 96 9.91 -4.05 13.75
N PHE A 97 9.63 -5.13 13.01
CA PHE A 97 10.45 -6.34 13.07
C PHE A 97 11.78 -6.13 12.35
N VAL A 98 12.86 -6.61 12.98
CA VAL A 98 14.20 -6.54 12.42
C VAL A 98 14.45 -7.78 11.56
N VAL A 99 14.76 -7.55 10.29
CA VAL A 99 14.99 -8.61 9.31
C VAL A 99 16.39 -9.19 9.48
N GLY A 100 16.50 -10.52 9.41
CA GLY A 100 17.75 -11.27 9.55
C GLY A 100 18.80 -10.86 8.50
N LYS A 101 20.08 -11.07 8.82
CA LYS A 101 21.21 -10.63 7.98
C LYS A 101 21.25 -11.31 6.60
N ASP A 102 20.68 -12.50 6.51
CA ASP A 102 20.64 -13.28 5.26
C ASP A 102 19.56 -12.81 4.27
N TYR A 103 18.68 -11.91 4.70
CA TYR A 103 17.68 -11.32 3.82
C TYR A 103 18.27 -10.18 2.99
N ALA A 104 18.08 -10.24 1.70
CA ALA A 104 18.35 -9.16 0.74
C ALA A 104 17.26 -9.08 -0.32
N PHE A 105 17.14 -7.93 -0.95
CA PHE A 105 16.31 -7.70 -2.13
C PHE A 105 17.12 -6.87 -3.11
N GLU A 106 17.60 -7.52 -4.18
CA GLU A 106 18.49 -6.94 -5.17
C GLU A 106 17.99 -7.29 -6.58
N ASP A 107 18.01 -6.32 -7.48
CA ASP A 107 17.62 -6.50 -8.90
C ASP A 107 16.23 -7.15 -9.10
N GLY A 108 15.29 -6.88 -8.20
CA GLY A 108 13.94 -7.43 -8.25
C GLY A 108 13.80 -8.85 -7.68
N LEU A 109 14.86 -9.43 -7.15
CA LEU A 109 14.89 -10.78 -6.59
C LEU A 109 15.16 -10.74 -5.08
N PHE A 110 14.49 -11.61 -4.34
CA PHE A 110 14.78 -11.84 -2.92
C PHE A 110 15.93 -12.82 -2.76
N SER A 111 16.65 -12.75 -1.62
CA SER A 111 17.65 -13.75 -1.26
C SER A 111 17.08 -15.18 -1.28
N GLY A 112 17.92 -16.15 -1.63
CA GLY A 112 17.52 -17.56 -1.74
C GLY A 112 16.89 -17.95 -3.07
N TYR A 113 16.93 -17.07 -4.09
CA TYR A 113 16.46 -17.42 -5.43
C TYR A 113 17.41 -18.41 -6.11
N ASP A 114 16.84 -19.51 -6.60
CA ASP A 114 17.54 -20.48 -7.47
C ASP A 114 17.05 -20.34 -8.93
N PRO A 115 17.91 -19.88 -9.85
CA PRO A 115 17.53 -19.69 -11.25
C PRO A 115 17.24 -21.00 -11.99
N LYS A 116 17.77 -22.14 -11.52
CA LYS A 116 17.54 -23.45 -12.17
C LYS A 116 16.14 -23.97 -11.91
N THR A 117 15.69 -23.88 -10.66
CA THR A 117 14.37 -24.36 -10.24
C THR A 117 13.31 -23.25 -10.30
N ARG A 118 13.71 -21.99 -10.51
CA ARG A 118 12.86 -20.79 -10.44
C ARG A 118 12.05 -20.72 -9.14
N SER A 119 12.66 -21.11 -8.04
CA SER A 119 12.05 -21.15 -6.71
C SER A 119 12.90 -20.42 -5.70
N TYR A 120 12.36 -20.21 -4.50
CA TYR A 120 13.01 -19.51 -3.41
C TYR A 120 13.24 -20.42 -2.19
N ASP A 121 14.45 -20.44 -1.68
CA ASP A 121 14.73 -20.90 -0.32
C ASP A 121 14.33 -19.80 0.67
N ARG A 122 13.17 -19.95 1.28
CA ARG A 122 12.59 -18.98 2.22
C ARG A 122 13.25 -19.00 3.60
N SER A 123 14.16 -19.92 3.89
CA SER A 123 14.90 -19.94 5.16
C SER A 123 15.71 -18.67 5.38
N LYS A 124 16.05 -17.97 4.27
CA LYS A 124 16.76 -16.68 4.27
C LYS A 124 15.89 -15.49 4.69
N TRP A 125 14.58 -15.67 4.82
CA TRP A 125 13.62 -14.58 5.09
C TRP A 125 13.22 -14.48 6.55
N ALA A 126 14.05 -14.97 7.46
CA ALA A 126 13.78 -14.93 8.88
C ALA A 126 13.98 -13.53 9.47
N PHE A 127 13.24 -13.23 10.53
CA PHE A 127 13.53 -12.10 11.40
C PHE A 127 14.65 -12.46 12.39
N GLU A 128 15.40 -11.46 12.85
CA GLU A 128 16.29 -11.64 14.00
C GLU A 128 15.47 -12.02 15.23
N LYS A 129 16.06 -12.84 16.09
CA LYS A 129 15.41 -13.28 17.33
C LYS A 129 15.90 -12.46 18.52
N GLY A 130 14.96 -12.04 19.33
CA GLY A 130 15.24 -11.45 20.63
C GLY A 130 15.67 -12.52 21.67
N PRO A 131 16.01 -12.09 22.89
CA PRO A 131 16.44 -12.98 23.99
C PRO A 131 15.38 -14.03 24.39
N ASP A 132 14.10 -13.71 24.15
CA ASP A 132 12.93 -14.56 24.40
C ASP A 132 12.61 -15.53 23.24
N GLY A 133 13.42 -15.51 22.17
CA GLY A 133 13.20 -16.29 20.95
C GLY A 133 12.12 -15.75 20.02
N ALA A 134 11.42 -14.68 20.40
CA ALA A 134 10.47 -13.98 19.55
C ALA A 134 11.19 -13.08 18.51
N PRO A 135 10.53 -12.67 17.41
CA PRO A 135 11.11 -11.73 16.48
C PRO A 135 11.53 -10.41 17.18
N LEU A 136 12.77 -10.01 16.96
CA LEU A 136 13.30 -8.75 17.51
C LEU A 136 12.52 -7.57 16.94
N ARG A 137 12.05 -6.67 17.82
CA ARG A 137 11.30 -5.47 17.43
C ARG A 137 12.07 -4.20 17.79
N ASP A 138 12.10 -3.27 16.85
CA ASP A 138 12.52 -1.90 17.10
C ASP A 138 11.31 -0.96 17.02
N VAL A 139 10.73 -0.65 18.16
CA VAL A 139 9.57 0.24 18.28
C VAL A 139 9.90 1.71 17.93
N SER A 140 11.19 2.06 17.88
CA SER A 140 11.63 3.39 17.46
C SER A 140 11.59 3.57 15.94
N LEU A 141 11.52 2.47 15.18
CA LEU A 141 11.60 2.40 13.72
C LEU A 141 12.89 3.03 13.16
N ARG A 142 13.99 3.02 13.94
CA ARG A 142 15.28 3.62 13.53
C ARG A 142 16.27 2.60 13.01
N ASN A 143 16.12 1.33 13.35
CA ASN A 143 17.00 0.28 12.88
C ASN A 143 16.90 0.15 11.35
N GLU A 144 18.02 0.25 10.66
CA GLU A 144 18.08 0.20 9.19
C GLU A 144 17.55 -1.11 8.59
N ARG A 145 17.58 -2.18 9.39
CA ARG A 145 17.08 -3.50 9.00
C ARG A 145 15.66 -3.77 9.46
N CYS A 146 14.97 -2.85 10.13
CA CYS A 146 13.56 -3.06 10.38
C CYS A 146 12.75 -2.96 9.06
N VAL A 147 11.66 -3.70 8.99
CA VAL A 147 10.81 -3.76 7.79
C VAL A 147 10.40 -2.36 7.33
N PHE A 148 10.09 -1.47 8.26
CA PHE A 148 9.71 -0.09 7.95
C PHE A 148 10.77 0.65 7.13
N ASN A 149 12.04 0.59 7.53
CA ASN A 149 13.12 1.28 6.83
C ASN A 149 13.49 0.60 5.51
N LEU A 150 13.37 -0.72 5.43
CA LEU A 150 13.52 -1.44 4.16
C LEU A 150 12.43 -1.02 3.17
N MET A 151 11.17 -0.90 3.61
CA MET A 151 10.07 -0.37 2.80
C MET A 151 10.31 1.08 2.39
N LYS A 152 10.68 1.96 3.34
CA LYS A 152 10.95 3.38 3.07
C LYS A 152 12.02 3.54 1.98
N ARG A 153 13.09 2.74 2.04
CA ARG A 153 14.15 2.69 1.03
C ARG A 153 13.65 2.15 -0.31
N HIS A 154 12.89 1.05 -0.28
CA HIS A 154 12.34 0.46 -1.50
C HIS A 154 11.42 1.42 -2.24
N TYR A 155 10.49 2.07 -1.52
CA TYR A 155 9.50 2.95 -2.12
C TYR A 155 10.06 4.33 -2.51
N SER A 156 11.25 4.72 -2.05
CA SER A 156 11.87 6.02 -2.42
C SER A 156 12.07 6.20 -3.93
N ARG A 157 12.14 5.11 -4.71
CA ARG A 157 12.21 5.13 -6.18
C ARG A 157 10.95 5.70 -6.85
N TYR A 158 9.82 5.65 -6.17
CA TYR A 158 8.54 6.17 -6.65
C TYR A 158 8.37 7.65 -6.28
N SER A 159 9.32 8.48 -6.72
CA SER A 159 9.20 9.94 -6.57
C SER A 159 7.99 10.47 -7.36
N LEU A 160 7.42 11.60 -6.94
CA LEU A 160 6.28 12.21 -7.65
C LEU A 160 6.58 12.42 -9.14
N LYS A 161 7.82 12.82 -9.46
CA LYS A 161 8.27 12.99 -10.86
C LYS A 161 8.22 11.65 -11.61
N ASN A 162 8.85 10.60 -11.06
CA ASN A 162 8.89 9.29 -11.71
C ASN A 162 7.47 8.72 -11.89
N VAL A 163 6.60 8.90 -10.89
CA VAL A 163 5.20 8.46 -10.98
C VAL A 163 4.48 9.19 -12.10
N SER A 164 4.59 10.52 -12.16
CA SER A 164 3.98 11.32 -13.23
C SER A 164 4.48 10.92 -14.61
N ASP A 165 5.78 10.73 -14.78
CA ASP A 165 6.38 10.32 -16.07
C ASP A 165 5.86 8.95 -16.54
N VAL A 166 5.60 8.03 -15.61
CA VAL A 166 5.11 6.68 -15.90
C VAL A 166 3.59 6.65 -16.11
N THR A 167 2.85 7.35 -15.25
CA THR A 167 1.37 7.26 -15.22
C THR A 167 0.69 8.23 -16.19
N GLY A 168 1.39 9.28 -16.62
CA GLY A 168 0.84 10.35 -17.46
C GLY A 168 0.12 11.38 -16.65
#